data_5c2cd7de1011f6d75f74770515c548f1
#
_entry.id   5c2cd7de1011f6d75f74770515c548f1
#
_cell.length_a   1.000
_cell.length_b   1.000
_cell.length_c   1.000
_cell.angle_alpha   90.00
_cell.angle_beta   90.00
_cell.angle_gamma   90.00
#
_symmetry.space_group_name_H-M   'P 1'
#
loop_
_entity.id
_entity.type
_entity.pdbx_description
1 polymer ?
#
loop_
_entity_poly.entity_id
_entity_poly.type
_entity_poly.pdbx_seq_one_letter_code
_entity_poly.pdbx_strand_id
1 'polypeptide(L)'
;LKPGHEIRAVVYDIKLLFPVLFLVGIGIVMVYSASSALALNRFGSGYYFLKKQAAFALLGTLVLVACRHFPYRFYRPLTYPLLFTAIAALIAVHISGIGYGVSGSVRWLRIGGLSIQPSEFARFALIVYLAYSMDKKGQQLKQFSVGFLPHVLVLSLFSGLIFLQPDFGSAVTFTALTWIMLFVGGVRLRHLLGALIPALPLAYFLMIHAEYRLKRLLSFLDPWQYPTDEGYQIIHSMMAFGTGKLWGTGVGGGYQKLFYLPEPHTDFIFSVIGEELGLVGIAVILCLYALILWRGMNIARHTEDPFGCYLAMGLTAAITLQVCVNMAVALGLLPTKGLALPFLSYGGSSLTMNMAAIGILMNIGRAGAEPADVQQVAYAER
;
A
#
# COMPACT_ATOMS: atom_id res chain seq x y z
N LEU A 1 -33.89 -38.92 -8.52
CA LEU A 1 -32.42 -38.77 -8.55
C LEU A 1 -32.12 -37.28 -8.49
N LYS A 2 -31.71 -36.77 -7.29
CA LYS A 2 -31.21 -35.42 -7.14
C LYS A 2 -29.89 -35.32 -7.93
N PRO A 3 -29.69 -34.29 -8.76
CA PRO A 3 -28.39 -34.05 -9.37
C PRO A 3 -27.36 -33.83 -8.30
N GLY A 4 -26.27 -34.58 -8.34
CA GLY A 4 -25.19 -34.53 -7.37
C GLY A 4 -24.64 -33.13 -7.21
N HIS A 5 -24.35 -32.75 -5.97
CA HIS A 5 -23.48 -31.60 -5.63
C HIS A 5 -22.10 -31.86 -6.28
N GLU A 6 -21.91 -31.42 -7.51
CA GLU A 6 -20.56 -31.26 -8.02
C GLU A 6 -19.82 -30.33 -7.08
N ILE A 7 -18.84 -30.86 -6.37
CA ILE A 7 -17.86 -30.06 -5.60
C ILE A 7 -17.14 -29.23 -6.65
N ARG A 8 -17.65 -28.00 -6.91
CA ARG A 8 -16.98 -27.05 -7.81
C ARG A 8 -15.60 -26.81 -7.23
N ALA A 9 -14.59 -27.30 -7.92
CA ALA A 9 -13.21 -27.07 -7.56
C ALA A 9 -13.00 -25.56 -7.33
N VAL A 10 -12.47 -25.23 -6.17
CA VAL A 10 -12.19 -23.84 -5.78
C VAL A 10 -11.01 -23.36 -6.62
N VAL A 11 -11.30 -22.86 -7.83
CA VAL A 11 -10.27 -22.36 -8.74
C VAL A 11 -9.73 -21.04 -8.21
N TYR A 12 -8.48 -21.05 -7.76
CA TYR A 12 -7.75 -19.84 -7.40
C TYR A 12 -7.22 -19.16 -8.67
N ASP A 13 -7.22 -17.84 -8.69
CA ASP A 13 -6.55 -17.07 -9.74
C ASP A 13 -5.03 -17.16 -9.58
N ILE A 14 -4.46 -18.22 -10.14
CA ILE A 14 -3.02 -18.51 -10.03
C ILE A 14 -2.18 -17.38 -10.59
N LYS A 15 -2.67 -16.67 -11.62
CA LYS A 15 -1.96 -15.53 -12.24
C LYS A 15 -1.80 -14.35 -11.29
N LEU A 16 -2.71 -14.21 -10.29
CA LEU A 16 -2.62 -13.21 -9.25
C LEU A 16 -1.95 -13.77 -7.99
N LEU A 17 -2.25 -15.01 -7.60
CA LEU A 17 -1.77 -15.60 -6.36
C LEU A 17 -0.26 -15.92 -6.41
N PHE A 18 0.22 -16.48 -7.52
CA PHE A 18 1.62 -16.89 -7.67
C PHE A 18 2.60 -15.71 -7.45
N PRO A 19 2.48 -14.57 -8.15
CA PRO A 19 3.41 -13.45 -7.95
C PRO A 19 3.36 -12.90 -6.52
N VAL A 20 2.18 -12.88 -5.89
CA VAL A 20 2.03 -12.41 -4.49
C VAL A 20 2.75 -13.32 -3.51
N LEU A 21 2.51 -14.64 -3.57
CA LEU A 21 3.17 -15.59 -2.66
C LEU A 21 4.68 -15.64 -2.90
N PHE A 22 5.12 -15.50 -4.15
CA PHE A 22 6.54 -15.47 -4.48
C PHE A 22 7.22 -14.21 -3.90
N LEU A 23 6.58 -13.03 -4.02
CA LEU A 23 7.05 -11.79 -3.38
C LEU A 23 7.10 -11.92 -1.86
N VAL A 24 6.08 -12.50 -1.23
CA VAL A 24 6.07 -12.73 0.22
C VAL A 24 7.22 -13.66 0.64
N GLY A 25 7.48 -14.72 -0.14
CA GLY A 25 8.60 -15.63 0.09
C GLY A 25 9.96 -14.91 0.01
N ILE A 26 10.18 -14.13 -1.07
CA ILE A 26 11.37 -13.27 -1.18
C ILE A 26 11.44 -12.30 0.01
N GLY A 27 10.30 -11.67 0.37
CA GLY A 27 10.22 -10.72 1.48
C GLY A 27 10.67 -11.32 2.81
N ILE A 28 10.27 -12.55 3.13
CA ILE A 28 10.70 -13.25 4.35
C ILE A 28 12.22 -13.43 4.36
N VAL A 29 12.80 -13.88 3.25
CA VAL A 29 14.26 -14.08 3.12
C VAL A 29 14.99 -12.75 3.22
N MET A 30 14.54 -11.73 2.51
CA MET A 30 15.20 -10.43 2.46
C MET A 30 15.05 -9.62 3.75
N VAL A 31 13.92 -9.73 4.45
CA VAL A 31 13.76 -9.16 5.81
C VAL A 31 14.74 -9.79 6.77
N TYR A 32 14.94 -11.11 6.74
CA TYR A 32 15.97 -11.78 7.55
C TYR A 32 17.36 -11.27 7.19
N SER A 33 17.72 -11.24 5.91
CA SER A 33 19.00 -10.74 5.46
C SER A 33 19.26 -9.30 5.90
N ALA A 34 18.29 -8.42 5.71
CA ALA A 34 18.41 -6.99 6.02
C ALA A 34 18.42 -6.68 7.53
N SER A 35 17.86 -7.55 8.37
CA SER A 35 17.64 -7.24 9.79
C SER A 35 18.42 -8.09 10.77
N SER A 36 19.06 -9.19 10.35
CA SER A 36 19.68 -10.17 11.25
C SER A 36 20.76 -9.57 12.16
N ALA A 37 21.65 -8.73 11.64
CA ALA A 37 22.69 -8.06 12.41
C ALA A 37 22.09 -7.07 13.43
N LEU A 38 21.13 -6.25 13.01
CA LEU A 38 20.42 -5.30 13.87
C LEU A 38 19.63 -6.02 14.97
N ALA A 39 18.97 -7.14 14.62
CA ALA A 39 18.17 -7.94 15.54
C ALA A 39 19.06 -8.62 16.60
N LEU A 40 20.22 -9.12 16.19
CA LEU A 40 21.19 -9.72 17.11
C LEU A 40 21.69 -8.69 18.13
N ASN A 41 22.02 -7.48 17.67
CA ASN A 41 22.52 -6.40 18.52
C ASN A 41 21.45 -5.88 19.48
N ARG A 42 20.19 -5.66 19.02
CA ARG A 42 19.13 -5.05 19.84
C ARG A 42 18.37 -6.04 20.72
N PHE A 43 18.18 -7.28 20.25
CA PHE A 43 17.28 -8.27 20.88
C PHE A 43 18.01 -9.59 21.27
N GLY A 44 19.30 -9.70 21.01
CA GLY A 44 20.09 -10.92 21.29
C GLY A 44 19.76 -12.11 20.37
N SER A 45 18.90 -11.93 19.35
CA SER A 45 18.51 -13.00 18.42
C SER A 45 18.32 -12.45 17.01
N GLY A 46 19.12 -12.92 16.06
CA GLY A 46 19.01 -12.54 14.65
C GLY A 46 17.69 -12.93 13.99
N TYR A 47 16.91 -13.84 14.60
CA TYR A 47 15.64 -14.32 14.07
C TYR A 47 14.42 -13.50 14.52
N TYR A 48 14.58 -12.42 15.28
CA TYR A 48 13.47 -11.65 15.86
C TYR A 48 12.50 -11.13 14.80
N PHE A 49 12.99 -10.43 13.79
CA PHE A 49 12.16 -9.88 12.71
C PHE A 49 11.65 -10.98 11.77
N LEU A 50 12.44 -12.00 11.50
CA LEU A 50 12.02 -13.16 10.70
C LEU A 50 10.77 -13.84 11.28
N LYS A 51 10.80 -14.18 12.60
CA LYS A 51 9.65 -14.80 13.27
C LYS A 51 8.39 -13.94 13.18
N LYS A 52 8.52 -12.63 13.37
CA LYS A 52 7.38 -11.69 13.25
C LYS A 52 6.89 -11.60 11.81
N GLN A 53 7.79 -11.48 10.82
CA GLN A 53 7.41 -11.42 9.41
C GLN A 53 6.71 -12.72 8.97
N ALA A 54 7.20 -13.89 9.36
CA ALA A 54 6.57 -15.17 9.07
C ALA A 54 5.17 -15.28 9.71
N ALA A 55 5.01 -14.83 10.96
CA ALA A 55 3.71 -14.79 11.62
C ALA A 55 2.72 -13.85 10.90
N PHE A 56 3.17 -12.64 10.48
CA PHE A 56 2.33 -11.74 9.70
C PHE A 56 2.05 -12.24 8.29
N ALA A 57 2.97 -12.98 7.67
CA ALA A 57 2.75 -13.62 6.37
C ALA A 57 1.67 -14.71 6.47
N LEU A 58 1.71 -15.52 7.53
CA LEU A 58 0.67 -16.52 7.81
C LEU A 58 -0.68 -15.85 8.07
N LEU A 59 -0.72 -14.83 8.95
CA LEU A 59 -1.93 -14.06 9.22
C LEU A 59 -2.48 -13.42 7.94
N GLY A 60 -1.61 -12.77 7.15
CA GLY A 60 -1.97 -12.17 5.87
C GLY A 60 -2.55 -13.19 4.89
N THR A 61 -1.97 -14.39 4.83
CA THR A 61 -2.51 -15.48 3.97
C THR A 61 -3.89 -15.93 4.45
N LEU A 62 -4.11 -16.06 5.75
CA LEU A 62 -5.43 -16.37 6.32
C LEU A 62 -6.44 -15.28 5.99
N VAL A 63 -6.06 -14.00 6.11
CA VAL A 63 -6.90 -12.86 5.75
C VAL A 63 -7.19 -12.84 4.25
N LEU A 64 -6.20 -13.11 3.39
CA LEU A 64 -6.41 -13.24 1.95
C LEU A 64 -7.47 -14.30 1.64
N VAL A 65 -7.34 -15.49 2.23
CA VAL A 65 -8.31 -16.58 2.05
C VAL A 65 -9.69 -16.18 2.55
N ALA A 66 -9.79 -15.56 3.72
CA ALA A 66 -11.05 -15.06 4.27
C ALA A 66 -11.72 -14.02 3.34
N CYS A 67 -10.96 -12.99 2.91
CA CYS A 67 -11.46 -11.96 2.00
C CYS A 67 -11.84 -12.50 0.62
N ARG A 68 -11.16 -13.56 0.13
CA ARG A 68 -11.54 -14.22 -1.11
C ARG A 68 -12.91 -14.92 -1.01
N HIS A 69 -13.27 -15.47 0.14
CA HIS A 69 -14.56 -16.15 0.35
C HIS A 69 -15.68 -15.18 0.75
N PHE A 70 -15.32 -13.99 1.24
CA PHE A 70 -16.28 -12.98 1.64
C PHE A 70 -16.72 -12.17 0.41
N PRO A 71 -18.03 -12.17 0.01
CA PRO A 71 -18.49 -11.50 -1.19
C PRO A 71 -18.21 -10.00 -1.15
N TYR A 72 -17.54 -9.47 -2.17
CA TYR A 72 -17.15 -8.04 -2.22
C TYR A 72 -18.34 -7.08 -2.14
N ARG A 73 -19.53 -7.53 -2.53
CA ARG A 73 -20.77 -6.72 -2.47
C ARG A 73 -21.14 -6.31 -1.05
N PHE A 74 -20.72 -7.05 -0.01
CA PHE A 74 -20.93 -6.66 1.38
C PHE A 74 -20.15 -5.41 1.79
N TYR A 75 -19.11 -5.02 1.06
CA TYR A 75 -18.42 -3.75 1.33
C TYR A 75 -19.28 -2.52 0.97
N ARG A 76 -20.33 -2.65 0.13
CA ARG A 76 -21.28 -1.56 -0.17
C ARG A 76 -21.98 -1.04 1.08
N PRO A 77 -22.75 -1.86 1.86
CA PRO A 77 -23.40 -1.37 3.06
C PRO A 77 -22.41 -1.01 4.17
N LEU A 78 -21.22 -1.60 4.18
CA LEU A 78 -20.17 -1.33 5.16
C LEU A 78 -19.36 -0.04 4.85
N THR A 79 -19.62 0.66 3.75
CA THR A 79 -18.87 1.85 3.33
C THR A 79 -18.77 2.90 4.43
N TYR A 80 -19.91 3.33 4.98
CA TYR A 80 -19.93 4.35 6.03
C TYR A 80 -19.40 3.85 7.38
N PRO A 81 -19.77 2.66 7.87
CA PRO A 81 -19.12 2.06 9.03
C PRO A 81 -17.60 1.99 8.93
N LEU A 82 -17.06 1.54 7.79
CA LEU A 82 -15.61 1.51 7.54
C LEU A 82 -14.98 2.92 7.54
N LEU A 83 -15.68 3.88 6.95
CA LEU A 83 -15.23 5.27 6.91
C LEU A 83 -15.13 5.87 8.33
N PHE A 84 -16.20 5.70 9.13
CA PHE A 84 -16.23 6.21 10.50
C PHE A 84 -15.23 5.50 11.41
N THR A 85 -15.07 4.19 11.31
CA THR A 85 -14.06 3.45 12.08
C THR A 85 -12.64 3.86 11.68
N ALA A 86 -12.38 4.15 10.41
CA ALA A 86 -11.09 4.65 9.95
C ALA A 86 -10.79 6.05 10.53
N ILE A 87 -11.77 6.96 10.50
CA ILE A 87 -11.63 8.30 11.10
C ILE A 87 -11.39 8.16 12.62
N ALA A 88 -12.18 7.35 13.30
CA ALA A 88 -12.00 7.10 14.73
C ALA A 88 -10.62 6.53 15.06
N ALA A 89 -10.10 5.59 14.25
CA ALA A 89 -8.76 5.02 14.41
C ALA A 89 -7.65 6.06 14.19
N LEU A 90 -7.81 6.95 13.18
CA LEU A 90 -6.85 8.05 12.96
C LEU A 90 -6.85 9.06 14.12
N ILE A 91 -8.01 9.34 14.71
CA ILE A 91 -8.13 10.21 15.89
C ILE A 91 -7.52 9.52 17.13
N ALA A 92 -7.78 8.22 17.30
CA ALA A 92 -7.31 7.44 18.45
C ALA A 92 -5.77 7.43 18.60
N VAL A 93 -5.03 7.60 17.50
CA VAL A 93 -3.56 7.74 17.55
C VAL A 93 -3.11 8.91 18.42
N HIS A 94 -3.91 9.98 18.51
CA HIS A 94 -3.58 11.17 19.31
C HIS A 94 -3.92 11.01 20.80
N ILE A 95 -4.59 9.93 21.20
CA ILE A 95 -4.94 9.68 22.60
C ILE A 95 -3.73 9.13 23.34
N SER A 96 -3.34 9.79 24.42
CA SER A 96 -2.25 9.37 25.28
C SER A 96 -2.48 7.94 25.83
N GLY A 97 -1.45 7.10 25.72
CA GLY A 97 -1.50 5.70 26.18
C GLY A 97 -1.96 4.67 25.13
N ILE A 98 -2.59 5.08 24.03
CA ILE A 98 -2.99 4.19 22.93
C ILE A 98 -2.09 4.42 21.71
N GLY A 99 -1.76 5.68 21.42
CA GLY A 99 -0.83 6.05 20.36
C GLY A 99 0.61 5.72 20.72
N TYR A 100 1.33 5.10 19.80
CA TYR A 100 2.76 4.78 19.93
C TYR A 100 3.55 5.50 18.84
N GLY A 101 4.61 6.18 19.27
CA GLY A 101 5.51 6.93 18.37
C GLY A 101 6.79 6.16 18.07
N VAL A 102 7.21 6.23 16.82
CA VAL A 102 8.52 5.77 16.33
C VAL A 102 9.18 6.92 15.60
N SER A 103 10.46 7.17 15.89
CA SER A 103 11.26 8.20 15.21
C SER A 103 10.59 9.60 15.21
N GLY A 104 10.01 10.00 16.35
CA GLY A 104 9.46 11.36 16.54
C GLY A 104 8.04 11.58 15.99
N SER A 105 7.38 10.58 15.43
CA SER A 105 5.99 10.71 14.98
C SER A 105 5.11 9.59 15.55
N VAL A 106 3.92 9.97 16.05
CA VAL A 106 2.93 9.04 16.62
C VAL A 106 1.98 8.62 15.51
N ARG A 107 2.15 7.40 14.99
CA ARG A 107 1.40 6.88 13.83
C ARG A 107 0.82 5.49 14.05
N TRP A 108 1.12 4.87 15.17
CA TRP A 108 0.78 3.48 15.46
C TRP A 108 -0.18 3.39 16.64
N LEU A 109 -1.11 2.46 16.58
CA LEU A 109 -1.91 2.05 17.72
C LEU A 109 -1.33 0.75 18.27
N ARG A 110 -1.13 0.69 19.59
CA ARG A 110 -0.69 -0.52 20.27
C ARG A 110 -1.86 -1.15 21.01
N ILE A 111 -2.32 -2.29 20.50
CA ILE A 111 -3.47 -3.03 21.06
C ILE A 111 -3.02 -4.48 21.31
N GLY A 112 -3.03 -4.92 22.57
CA GLY A 112 -2.72 -6.31 22.92
C GLY A 112 -1.34 -6.80 22.45
N GLY A 113 -0.32 -5.90 22.37
CA GLY A 113 1.02 -6.24 21.89
C GLY A 113 1.19 -6.19 20.37
N LEU A 114 0.14 -6.00 19.61
CA LEU A 114 0.16 -5.74 18.17
C LEU A 114 0.25 -4.24 17.89
N SER A 115 1.09 -3.86 16.93
CA SER A 115 1.18 -2.49 16.43
C SER A 115 0.44 -2.41 15.11
N ILE A 116 -0.65 -1.62 15.09
CA ILE A 116 -1.50 -1.41 13.91
C ILE A 116 -1.30 0.02 13.42
N GLN A 117 -1.15 0.20 12.12
CA GLN A 117 -1.06 1.51 11.49
C GLN A 117 -2.42 1.91 10.92
N PRO A 118 -3.14 2.88 11.53
CA PRO A 118 -4.48 3.27 11.10
C PRO A 118 -4.54 3.80 9.66
N SER A 119 -3.48 4.43 9.16
CA SER A 119 -3.44 4.94 7.79
C SER A 119 -3.56 3.84 6.72
N GLU A 120 -3.09 2.62 6.98
CA GLU A 120 -3.28 1.48 6.07
C GLU A 120 -4.75 1.08 5.97
N PHE A 121 -5.44 0.99 7.11
CA PHE A 121 -6.89 0.74 7.15
C PHE A 121 -7.68 1.91 6.56
N ALA A 122 -7.27 3.15 6.85
CA ALA A 122 -7.90 4.36 6.32
C ALA A 122 -7.82 4.44 4.79
N ARG A 123 -6.68 4.01 4.20
CA ARG A 123 -6.53 3.89 2.75
C ARG A 123 -7.55 2.92 2.15
N PHE A 124 -7.73 1.77 2.76
CA PHE A 124 -8.73 0.80 2.32
C PHE A 124 -10.15 1.36 2.43
N ALA A 125 -10.51 1.97 3.56
CA ALA A 125 -11.82 2.58 3.77
C ALA A 125 -12.11 3.70 2.76
N LEU A 126 -11.11 4.51 2.41
CA LEU A 126 -11.22 5.54 1.38
C LEU A 126 -11.48 4.93 -0.01
N ILE A 127 -10.79 3.84 -0.37
CA ILE A 127 -11.02 3.14 -1.65
C ILE A 127 -12.46 2.62 -1.73
N VAL A 128 -12.95 1.97 -0.67
CA VAL A 128 -14.33 1.45 -0.61
C VAL A 128 -15.34 2.60 -0.73
N TYR A 129 -15.10 3.72 -0.03
CA TYR A 129 -15.96 4.91 -0.11
C TYR A 129 -15.96 5.51 -1.53
N LEU A 130 -14.80 5.68 -2.14
CA LEU A 130 -14.70 6.20 -3.50
C LEU A 130 -15.43 5.29 -4.49
N ALA A 131 -15.19 3.97 -4.43
CA ALA A 131 -15.87 3.00 -5.28
C ALA A 131 -17.40 3.05 -5.13
N TYR A 132 -17.90 3.06 -3.89
CA TYR A 132 -19.33 3.16 -3.60
C TYR A 132 -19.93 4.49 -4.08
N SER A 133 -19.26 5.61 -3.79
CA SER A 133 -19.76 6.94 -4.14
C SER A 133 -19.78 7.17 -5.66
N MET A 134 -18.77 6.65 -6.37
CA MET A 134 -18.66 6.72 -7.82
C MET A 134 -19.74 5.87 -8.51
N ASP A 135 -19.95 4.63 -8.02
CA ASP A 135 -21.04 3.77 -8.50
C ASP A 135 -22.40 4.43 -8.33
N LYS A 136 -22.70 4.95 -7.12
CA LYS A 136 -23.99 5.60 -6.81
C LYS A 136 -24.26 6.85 -7.65
N LYS A 137 -23.22 7.62 -7.98
CA LYS A 137 -23.36 8.91 -8.70
C LYS A 137 -23.38 8.76 -10.22
N GLY A 138 -22.74 7.73 -10.77
CA GLY A 138 -22.72 7.45 -12.20
C GLY A 138 -22.41 8.69 -13.05
N GLN A 139 -23.32 9.08 -13.95
CA GLN A 139 -23.12 10.23 -14.85
C GLN A 139 -23.00 11.58 -14.12
N GLN A 140 -23.48 11.70 -12.88
CA GLN A 140 -23.37 12.92 -12.08
C GLN A 140 -21.94 13.20 -11.61
N LEU A 141 -21.01 12.25 -11.75
CA LEU A 141 -19.59 12.43 -11.48
C LEU A 141 -18.96 13.58 -12.28
N LYS A 142 -19.54 13.92 -13.44
CA LYS A 142 -19.10 15.04 -14.28
C LYS A 142 -19.43 16.43 -13.70
N GLN A 143 -20.31 16.50 -12.68
CA GLN A 143 -20.70 17.75 -12.03
C GLN A 143 -19.75 18.06 -10.87
N PHE A 144 -19.36 19.33 -10.73
CA PHE A 144 -18.43 19.75 -9.67
C PHE A 144 -18.98 19.50 -8.26
N SER A 145 -20.20 19.97 -7.98
CA SER A 145 -20.81 19.91 -6.64
C SER A 145 -21.19 18.51 -6.19
N VAL A 146 -21.54 17.62 -7.12
CA VAL A 146 -21.99 16.26 -6.80
C VAL A 146 -20.85 15.24 -6.98
N GLY A 147 -20.11 15.35 -8.08
CA GLY A 147 -19.10 14.37 -8.48
C GLY A 147 -17.72 14.63 -7.89
N PHE A 148 -17.32 15.90 -7.72
CA PHE A 148 -15.95 16.21 -7.30
C PHE A 148 -15.86 16.67 -5.85
N LEU A 149 -16.61 17.70 -5.48
CA LEU A 149 -16.50 18.36 -4.17
C LEU A 149 -16.64 17.41 -2.96
N PRO A 150 -17.63 16.49 -2.90
CA PRO A 150 -17.76 15.58 -1.74
C PRO A 150 -16.57 14.64 -1.56
N HIS A 151 -15.95 14.19 -2.65
CA HIS A 151 -14.77 13.32 -2.58
C HIS A 151 -13.55 14.09 -2.07
N VAL A 152 -13.39 15.36 -2.51
CA VAL A 152 -12.32 16.23 -2.02
C VAL A 152 -12.52 16.56 -0.54
N LEU A 153 -13.74 16.78 -0.07
CA LEU A 153 -14.01 17.02 1.35
C LEU A 153 -13.62 15.81 2.23
N VAL A 154 -13.99 14.60 1.81
CA VAL A 154 -13.57 13.37 2.52
C VAL A 154 -12.06 13.20 2.46
N LEU A 155 -11.44 13.40 1.30
CA LEU A 155 -9.98 13.37 1.18
C LEU A 155 -9.31 14.39 2.10
N SER A 156 -9.82 15.64 2.15
CA SER A 156 -9.29 16.70 3.00
C SER A 156 -9.38 16.35 4.48
N LEU A 157 -10.47 15.70 4.91
CA LEU A 157 -10.61 15.21 6.28
C LEU A 157 -9.55 14.14 6.60
N PHE A 158 -9.39 13.12 5.74
CA PHE A 158 -8.38 12.08 5.94
C PHE A 158 -6.96 12.66 5.90
N SER A 159 -6.66 13.47 4.90
CA SER A 159 -5.34 14.10 4.75
C SER A 159 -5.02 15.02 5.92
N GLY A 160 -6.01 15.77 6.43
CA GLY A 160 -5.84 16.62 7.62
C GLY A 160 -5.50 15.81 8.86
N LEU A 161 -6.21 14.71 9.14
CA LEU A 161 -5.91 13.83 10.26
C LEU A 161 -4.54 13.16 10.13
N ILE A 162 -4.16 12.72 8.94
CA ILE A 162 -2.84 12.13 8.66
C ILE A 162 -1.73 13.19 8.79
N PHE A 163 -2.02 14.43 8.40
CA PHE A 163 -1.09 15.54 8.51
C PHE A 163 -0.79 15.90 9.96
N LEU A 164 -1.78 15.78 10.86
CA LEU A 164 -1.59 15.93 12.31
C LEU A 164 -0.65 14.86 12.91
N GLN A 165 -0.46 13.71 12.23
CA GLN A 165 0.46 12.63 12.60
C GLN A 165 1.88 12.82 12.02
N PRO A 166 2.34 14.02 11.67
CA PRO A 166 3.43 14.43 10.77
C PRO A 166 3.74 13.44 9.63
N ASP A 167 2.68 12.93 8.94
CA ASP A 167 2.83 12.01 7.81
C ASP A 167 2.40 12.66 6.47
N PHE A 168 3.16 13.68 6.06
CA PHE A 168 2.95 14.37 4.78
C PHE A 168 2.92 13.41 3.59
N GLY A 169 3.81 12.43 3.61
CA GLY A 169 3.92 11.51 2.51
C GLY A 169 2.69 10.62 2.33
N SER A 170 2.04 10.14 3.41
CA SER A 170 0.77 9.39 3.30
C SER A 170 -0.35 10.28 2.78
N ALA A 171 -0.44 11.55 3.20
CA ALA A 171 -1.42 12.49 2.67
C ALA A 171 -1.27 12.67 1.13
N VAL A 172 -0.04 12.77 0.63
CA VAL A 172 0.23 12.84 -0.82
C VAL A 172 -0.22 11.57 -1.54
N THR A 173 0.04 10.38 -0.97
CA THR A 173 -0.41 9.11 -1.59
C THR A 173 -1.93 8.95 -1.57
N PHE A 174 -2.64 9.40 -0.53
CA PHE A 174 -4.10 9.45 -0.50
C PHE A 174 -4.65 10.39 -1.57
N THR A 175 -4.04 11.55 -1.75
CA THR A 175 -4.40 12.50 -2.79
C THR A 175 -4.20 11.89 -4.17
N ALA A 176 -3.02 11.33 -4.45
CA ALA A 176 -2.72 10.71 -5.74
C ALA A 176 -3.69 9.55 -6.06
N LEU A 177 -3.96 8.68 -5.09
CA LEU A 177 -4.90 7.58 -5.23
C LEU A 177 -6.32 8.08 -5.55
N THR A 178 -6.79 9.09 -4.80
CA THR A 178 -8.11 9.70 -5.04
C THR A 178 -8.18 10.32 -6.43
N TRP A 179 -7.14 11.04 -6.87
CA TRP A 179 -7.07 11.62 -8.22
C TRP A 179 -7.12 10.56 -9.31
N ILE A 180 -6.35 9.47 -9.17
CA ILE A 180 -6.38 8.34 -10.10
C ILE A 180 -7.80 7.76 -10.19
N MET A 181 -8.44 7.48 -9.05
CA MET A 181 -9.78 6.92 -9.02
C MET A 181 -10.81 7.86 -9.65
N LEU A 182 -10.82 9.15 -9.29
CA LEU A 182 -11.74 10.14 -9.84
C LEU A 182 -11.54 10.36 -11.34
N PHE A 183 -10.28 10.37 -11.81
CA PHE A 183 -9.95 10.46 -13.24
C PHE A 183 -10.54 9.29 -14.02
N VAL A 184 -10.31 8.07 -13.56
CA VAL A 184 -10.83 6.87 -14.22
C VAL A 184 -12.35 6.76 -14.07
N GLY A 185 -12.92 7.27 -12.96
CA GLY A 185 -14.37 7.38 -12.77
C GLY A 185 -15.07 8.37 -13.69
N GLY A 186 -14.30 9.15 -14.48
CA GLY A 186 -14.84 10.06 -15.48
C GLY A 186 -15.17 11.47 -14.96
N VAL A 187 -14.59 11.87 -13.83
CA VAL A 187 -14.61 13.26 -13.38
C VAL A 187 -13.91 14.14 -14.42
N ARG A 188 -14.49 15.30 -14.73
CA ARG A 188 -13.91 16.20 -15.74
C ARG A 188 -12.52 16.67 -15.34
N LEU A 189 -11.56 16.53 -16.26
CA LEU A 189 -10.16 16.90 -16.04
C LEU A 189 -9.99 18.36 -15.54
N ARG A 190 -10.86 19.28 -16.00
CA ARG A 190 -10.86 20.67 -15.52
C ARG A 190 -11.05 20.80 -13.99
N HIS A 191 -11.84 19.90 -13.36
CA HIS A 191 -12.04 19.93 -11.91
C HIS A 191 -10.80 19.41 -11.18
N LEU A 192 -10.17 18.34 -11.71
CA LEU A 192 -8.95 17.79 -11.18
C LEU A 192 -7.79 18.79 -11.28
N LEU A 193 -7.60 19.41 -12.45
CA LEU A 193 -6.57 20.44 -12.67
C LEU A 193 -6.87 21.72 -11.89
N GLY A 194 -8.14 22.16 -11.87
CA GLY A 194 -8.55 23.33 -11.11
C GLY A 194 -8.28 23.23 -9.61
N ALA A 195 -8.37 22.04 -9.05
CA ALA A 195 -8.04 21.83 -7.63
C ALA A 195 -6.52 21.88 -7.33
N LEU A 196 -5.67 21.72 -8.34
CA LEU A 196 -4.22 21.92 -8.15
C LEU A 196 -3.87 23.39 -7.91
N ILE A 197 -4.68 24.33 -8.41
CA ILE A 197 -4.47 25.78 -8.24
C ILE A 197 -4.36 26.17 -6.75
N PRO A 198 -5.33 25.82 -5.87
CA PRO A 198 -5.19 26.06 -4.44
C PRO A 198 -4.28 25.03 -3.72
N ALA A 199 -4.18 23.82 -4.23
CA ALA A 199 -3.42 22.76 -3.58
C ALA A 199 -1.90 22.99 -3.65
N LEU A 200 -1.38 23.48 -4.78
CA LEU A 200 0.07 23.73 -4.94
C LEU A 200 0.59 24.83 -4.01
N PRO A 201 -0.03 26.02 -3.93
CA PRO A 201 0.38 27.04 -2.95
C PRO A 201 0.28 26.55 -1.49
N LEU A 202 -0.79 25.80 -1.16
CA LEU A 202 -0.95 25.21 0.15
C LEU A 202 0.17 24.20 0.47
N ALA A 203 0.48 23.30 -0.47
CA ALA A 203 1.57 22.34 -0.32
C ALA A 203 2.92 23.04 -0.13
N TYR A 204 3.19 24.08 -0.92
CA TYR A 204 4.38 24.90 -0.80
C TYR A 204 4.46 25.58 0.58
N PHE A 205 3.37 26.23 1.01
CA PHE A 205 3.28 26.85 2.34
C PHE A 205 3.56 25.82 3.45
N LEU A 206 2.91 24.67 3.41
CA LEU A 206 3.09 23.59 4.39
C LEU A 206 4.51 23.00 4.37
N MET A 207 5.19 23.06 3.25
CA MET A 207 6.58 22.58 3.11
C MET A 207 7.58 23.55 3.74
N ILE A 208 7.44 24.85 3.49
CA ILE A 208 8.40 25.85 3.99
C ILE A 208 8.29 26.06 5.49
N HIS A 209 7.06 25.96 6.05
CA HIS A 209 6.84 26.22 7.48
C HIS A 209 7.31 25.07 8.40
N ALA A 210 7.80 23.96 7.85
CA ALA A 210 8.36 22.87 8.64
C ALA A 210 9.81 22.61 8.22
N GLU A 211 10.75 23.03 9.05
CA GLU A 211 12.20 22.97 8.79
C GLU A 211 12.65 21.56 8.35
N TYR A 212 12.13 20.50 9.01
CA TYR A 212 12.50 19.12 8.65
C TYR A 212 12.03 18.70 7.25
N ARG A 213 10.90 19.28 6.74
CA ARG A 213 10.40 18.98 5.39
C ARG A 213 11.23 19.71 4.35
N LEU A 214 11.60 20.96 4.63
CA LEU A 214 12.47 21.73 3.77
C LEU A 214 13.86 21.06 3.68
N LYS A 215 14.43 20.62 4.80
CA LYS A 215 15.69 19.87 4.82
C LYS A 215 15.61 18.59 3.98
N ARG A 216 14.51 17.82 4.07
CA ARG A 216 14.30 16.64 3.22
C ARG A 216 14.20 16.95 1.74
N LEU A 217 13.59 18.07 1.38
CA LEU A 217 13.52 18.49 -0.01
C LEU A 217 14.90 18.94 -0.53
N LEU A 218 15.63 19.73 0.24
CA LEU A 218 16.96 20.19 -0.14
C LEU A 218 17.95 19.02 -0.25
N SER A 219 17.93 18.11 0.71
CA SER A 219 18.79 16.91 0.68
C SER A 219 18.40 15.91 -0.43
N PHE A 220 17.17 15.94 -0.90
CA PHE A 220 16.76 15.20 -2.09
C PHE A 220 17.30 15.81 -3.38
N LEU A 221 17.33 17.16 -3.47
CA LEU A 221 17.85 17.85 -4.66
C LEU A 221 19.37 17.72 -4.78
N ASP A 222 20.09 17.79 -3.67
CA ASP A 222 21.54 17.56 -3.60
C ASP A 222 21.92 16.77 -2.34
N PRO A 223 21.85 15.42 -2.39
CA PRO A 223 22.15 14.58 -1.22
C PRO A 223 23.61 14.73 -0.73
N TRP A 224 24.53 15.03 -1.65
CA TRP A 224 25.95 15.10 -1.35
C TRP A 224 26.34 16.33 -0.52
N GLN A 225 25.52 17.35 -0.47
CA GLN A 225 25.70 18.50 0.46
C GLN A 225 25.29 18.17 1.89
N TYR A 226 24.50 17.11 2.09
CA TYR A 226 23.97 16.69 3.40
C TYR A 226 24.31 15.24 3.72
N PRO A 227 25.60 14.83 3.67
CA PRO A 227 25.99 13.41 3.71
C PRO A 227 25.82 12.76 5.09
N THR A 228 25.70 13.53 6.17
CA THR A 228 25.54 13.05 7.55
C THR A 228 24.11 13.15 8.07
N ASP A 229 23.24 13.89 7.37
CA ASP A 229 21.87 14.20 7.78
C ASP A 229 20.84 13.47 6.90
N GLU A 230 19.87 14.22 6.39
CA GLU A 230 18.75 13.68 5.58
C GLU A 230 19.22 13.07 4.23
N GLY A 231 20.36 13.50 3.69
CA GLY A 231 20.95 12.94 2.46
C GLY A 231 21.60 11.57 2.67
N TYR A 232 21.98 11.23 3.91
CA TYR A 232 22.64 9.97 4.27
C TYR A 232 21.88 8.74 3.72
N GLN A 233 20.57 8.70 3.93
CA GLN A 233 19.74 7.58 3.49
C GLN A 233 19.73 7.40 1.96
N ILE A 234 19.65 8.50 1.22
CA ILE A 234 19.63 8.48 -0.25
C ILE A 234 20.99 8.02 -0.78
N ILE A 235 22.09 8.57 -0.26
CA ILE A 235 23.45 8.23 -0.67
C ILE A 235 23.70 6.73 -0.48
N HIS A 236 23.44 6.19 0.72
CA HIS A 236 23.66 4.78 1.02
C HIS A 236 22.72 3.85 0.23
N SER A 237 21.49 4.30 -0.05
CA SER A 237 20.58 3.60 -0.96
C SER A 237 21.14 3.53 -2.38
N MET A 238 21.63 4.63 -2.94
CA MET A 238 22.24 4.66 -4.27
C MET A 238 23.53 3.83 -4.33
N MET A 239 24.36 3.87 -3.28
CA MET A 239 25.57 3.04 -3.18
C MET A 239 25.24 1.55 -3.16
N ALA A 240 24.13 1.13 -2.51
CA ALA A 240 23.66 -0.25 -2.52
C ALA A 240 23.41 -0.75 -3.95
N PHE A 241 22.68 0.03 -4.78
CA PHE A 241 22.46 -0.33 -6.19
C PHE A 241 23.76 -0.36 -7.00
N GLY A 242 24.67 0.60 -6.76
CA GLY A 242 25.96 0.64 -7.42
C GLY A 242 26.83 -0.58 -7.11
N THR A 243 26.81 -1.05 -5.85
CA THR A 243 27.55 -2.22 -5.40
C THR A 243 26.98 -3.53 -5.99
N GLY A 244 25.66 -3.62 -6.11
CA GLY A 244 24.97 -4.83 -6.59
C GLY A 244 25.18 -5.15 -8.07
N LYS A 245 25.48 -4.15 -8.92
CA LYS A 245 25.71 -4.33 -10.36
C LYS A 245 24.64 -5.22 -11.02
N LEU A 246 25.05 -6.17 -11.89
CA LEU A 246 24.13 -7.06 -12.61
C LEU A 246 23.65 -8.24 -11.74
N TRP A 247 24.55 -8.90 -11.02
CA TRP A 247 24.31 -10.18 -10.36
C TRP A 247 24.13 -10.09 -8.84
N GLY A 248 24.42 -8.93 -8.26
CA GLY A 248 24.41 -8.74 -6.81
C GLY A 248 25.65 -9.29 -6.11
N THR A 249 25.73 -9.04 -4.80
CA THR A 249 26.78 -9.54 -3.91
C THR A 249 26.46 -10.91 -3.33
N GLY A 250 25.29 -11.47 -3.65
CA GLY A 250 24.73 -12.67 -3.06
C GLY A 250 23.86 -12.37 -1.81
N VAL A 251 22.90 -13.25 -1.55
CA VAL A 251 22.02 -13.13 -0.37
C VAL A 251 22.87 -13.19 0.91
N GLY A 252 22.73 -12.20 1.76
CA GLY A 252 23.52 -12.04 2.96
C GLY A 252 24.85 -11.29 2.77
N GLY A 253 25.31 -11.09 1.52
CA GLY A 253 26.59 -10.47 1.18
C GLY A 253 26.59 -8.94 1.14
N GLY A 254 25.45 -8.28 1.34
CA GLY A 254 25.34 -6.82 1.31
C GLY A 254 26.01 -6.16 2.52
N TYR A 255 26.69 -5.05 2.31
CA TYR A 255 27.38 -4.27 3.34
C TYR A 255 26.50 -3.13 3.88
N GLN A 256 25.62 -2.52 3.04
CA GLN A 256 24.84 -1.35 3.43
C GLN A 256 23.86 -1.63 4.59
N LYS A 257 23.41 -2.87 4.72
CA LYS A 257 22.57 -3.31 5.84
C LYS A 257 23.30 -3.40 7.19
N LEU A 258 24.64 -3.39 7.19
CA LEU A 258 25.48 -3.47 8.40
C LEU A 258 25.62 -2.08 9.02
N PHE A 259 24.49 -1.50 9.48
CA PHE A 259 24.38 -0.21 10.18
C PHE A 259 24.65 1.05 9.33
N TYR A 260 24.94 0.91 8.03
CA TYR A 260 25.09 2.07 7.14
C TYR A 260 23.75 2.59 6.64
N LEU A 261 22.81 1.73 6.30
CA LEU A 261 21.48 2.15 5.83
C LEU A 261 20.47 2.09 6.98
N PRO A 262 19.84 3.22 7.38
CA PRO A 262 18.78 3.23 8.37
C PRO A 262 17.54 2.47 7.87
N GLU A 263 16.90 1.73 8.77
CA GLU A 263 15.67 0.97 8.49
C GLU A 263 15.73 0.10 7.20
N PRO A 264 16.80 -0.72 7.02
CA PRO A 264 17.04 -1.45 5.77
C PRO A 264 15.98 -2.54 5.51
N HIS A 265 15.27 -3.02 6.54
CA HIS A 265 14.25 -4.05 6.46
C HIS A 265 12.83 -3.53 6.27
N THR A 266 12.60 -2.22 6.39
CA THR A 266 11.31 -1.56 6.22
C THR A 266 11.27 -0.73 4.94
N ASP A 267 11.79 0.48 4.97
CA ASP A 267 11.62 1.50 3.94
C ASP A 267 12.58 1.33 2.76
N PHE A 268 13.78 0.81 3.03
CA PHE A 268 14.87 0.66 2.06
C PHE A 268 15.20 -0.81 1.70
N ILE A 269 14.24 -1.72 1.91
CA ILE A 269 14.47 -3.13 1.56
C ILE A 269 14.78 -3.31 0.08
N PHE A 270 14.23 -2.46 -0.80
CA PHE A 270 14.48 -2.49 -2.22
C PHE A 270 15.95 -2.19 -2.55
N SER A 271 16.61 -1.33 -1.78
CA SER A 271 18.05 -1.05 -1.92
C SER A 271 18.90 -2.24 -1.50
N VAL A 272 18.53 -2.92 -0.40
CA VAL A 272 19.20 -4.16 0.03
C VAL A 272 19.02 -5.27 -1.02
N ILE A 273 17.82 -5.39 -1.60
CA ILE A 273 17.56 -6.31 -2.70
C ILE A 273 18.44 -5.97 -3.92
N GLY A 274 18.56 -4.68 -4.23
CA GLY A 274 19.43 -4.20 -5.31
C GLY A 274 20.89 -4.53 -5.08
N GLU A 275 21.38 -4.42 -3.83
CA GLU A 275 22.75 -4.79 -3.46
C GLU A 275 22.98 -6.29 -3.55
N GLU A 276 22.07 -7.09 -2.99
CA GLU A 276 22.27 -8.55 -2.82
C GLU A 276 21.91 -9.37 -4.07
N LEU A 277 20.84 -9.00 -4.79
CA LEU A 277 20.36 -9.72 -5.97
C LEU A 277 20.69 -9.02 -7.29
N GLY A 278 21.21 -7.80 -7.24
CA GLY A 278 21.59 -7.02 -8.41
C GLY A 278 20.41 -6.64 -9.31
N LEU A 279 20.74 -6.20 -10.52
CA LEU A 279 19.74 -5.80 -11.52
C LEU A 279 18.80 -6.95 -11.92
N VAL A 280 19.32 -8.18 -11.96
CA VAL A 280 18.51 -9.37 -12.28
C VAL A 280 17.42 -9.58 -11.24
N GLY A 281 17.75 -9.49 -9.95
CA GLY A 281 16.77 -9.59 -8.87
C GLY A 281 15.72 -8.48 -8.93
N ILE A 282 16.15 -7.23 -9.20
CA ILE A 282 15.26 -6.09 -9.43
C ILE A 282 14.30 -6.37 -10.59
N ALA A 283 14.80 -6.85 -11.74
CA ALA A 283 13.98 -7.15 -12.91
C ALA A 283 12.91 -8.20 -12.59
N VAL A 284 13.25 -9.27 -11.87
CA VAL A 284 12.29 -10.29 -11.43
C VAL A 284 11.18 -9.68 -10.58
N ILE A 285 11.55 -8.85 -9.59
CA ILE A 285 10.58 -8.19 -8.71
C ILE A 285 9.66 -7.24 -9.50
N LEU A 286 10.21 -6.46 -10.42
CA LEU A 286 9.43 -5.58 -11.30
C LEU A 286 8.45 -6.39 -12.16
N CYS A 287 8.88 -7.51 -12.74
CA CYS A 287 8.01 -8.40 -13.50
C CYS A 287 6.86 -8.96 -12.64
N LEU A 288 7.13 -9.37 -11.41
CA LEU A 288 6.10 -9.87 -10.50
C LEU A 288 5.06 -8.79 -10.15
N TYR A 289 5.50 -7.55 -9.85
CA TYR A 289 4.57 -6.44 -9.64
C TYR A 289 3.80 -6.05 -10.91
N ALA A 290 4.44 -6.09 -12.06
CA ALA A 290 3.78 -5.84 -13.36
C ALA A 290 2.69 -6.90 -13.63
N LEU A 291 2.91 -8.16 -13.27
CA LEU A 291 1.89 -9.21 -13.35
C LEU A 291 0.71 -8.95 -12.42
N ILE A 292 0.95 -8.48 -11.18
CA ILE A 292 -0.12 -8.11 -10.23
C ILE A 292 -0.93 -6.94 -10.80
N LEU A 293 -0.27 -5.89 -11.29
CA LEU A 293 -0.92 -4.73 -11.91
C LEU A 293 -1.76 -5.15 -13.11
N TRP A 294 -1.15 -5.90 -14.04
CA TRP A 294 -1.83 -6.37 -15.25
C TRP A 294 -3.06 -7.20 -14.91
N ARG A 295 -2.93 -8.15 -13.98
CA ARG A 295 -4.05 -9.02 -13.60
C ARG A 295 -5.14 -8.26 -12.85
N GLY A 296 -4.79 -7.35 -11.92
CA GLY A 296 -5.74 -6.51 -11.20
C GLY A 296 -6.53 -5.59 -12.14
N MET A 297 -5.86 -4.96 -13.11
CA MET A 297 -6.54 -4.14 -14.14
C MET A 297 -7.41 -4.98 -15.07
N ASN A 298 -6.97 -6.20 -15.38
CA ASN A 298 -7.78 -7.12 -16.18
C ASN A 298 -9.07 -7.54 -15.46
N ILE A 299 -8.98 -7.83 -14.15
CA ILE A 299 -10.16 -8.09 -13.31
C ILE A 299 -11.11 -6.89 -13.33
N ALA A 300 -10.59 -5.66 -13.11
CA ALA A 300 -11.40 -4.46 -13.12
C ALA A 300 -12.15 -4.24 -14.45
N ARG A 301 -11.46 -4.47 -15.59
CA ARG A 301 -12.05 -4.29 -16.93
C ARG A 301 -13.14 -5.29 -17.28
N HIS A 302 -13.07 -6.52 -16.75
CA HIS A 302 -14.05 -7.58 -17.05
C HIS A 302 -15.16 -7.69 -15.98
N THR A 303 -15.15 -6.79 -14.98
CA THR A 303 -16.20 -6.76 -13.97
C THR A 303 -17.35 -5.88 -14.44
N GLU A 304 -18.54 -6.48 -14.62
CA GLU A 304 -19.75 -5.78 -15.09
C GLU A 304 -20.34 -4.84 -14.01
N ASP A 305 -20.23 -5.24 -12.75
CA ASP A 305 -20.70 -4.41 -11.61
C ASP A 305 -19.80 -3.17 -11.41
N PRO A 306 -20.35 -1.95 -11.56
CA PRO A 306 -19.54 -0.73 -11.45
C PRO A 306 -18.82 -0.58 -10.10
N PHE A 307 -19.47 -0.98 -8.98
CA PHE A 307 -18.83 -0.96 -7.67
C PHE A 307 -17.62 -1.90 -7.63
N GLY A 308 -17.78 -3.13 -8.12
CA GLY A 308 -16.70 -4.10 -8.22
C GLY A 308 -15.55 -3.62 -9.11
N CYS A 309 -15.87 -3.01 -10.26
CA CYS A 309 -14.92 -2.41 -11.18
C CYS A 309 -14.08 -1.32 -10.48
N TYR A 310 -14.73 -0.33 -9.86
CA TYR A 310 -14.03 0.77 -9.17
C TYR A 310 -13.25 0.28 -7.95
N LEU A 311 -13.78 -0.70 -7.21
CA LEU A 311 -13.08 -1.30 -6.07
C LEU A 311 -11.81 -2.03 -6.53
N ALA A 312 -11.91 -2.88 -7.55
CA ALA A 312 -10.76 -3.61 -8.10
C ALA A 312 -9.68 -2.64 -8.61
N MET A 313 -10.10 -1.58 -9.32
CA MET A 313 -9.20 -0.57 -9.82
C MET A 313 -8.52 0.21 -8.68
N GLY A 314 -9.27 0.63 -7.66
CA GLY A 314 -8.74 1.36 -6.52
C GLY A 314 -7.72 0.53 -5.72
N LEU A 315 -8.00 -0.75 -5.46
CA LEU A 315 -7.09 -1.66 -4.77
C LEU A 315 -5.80 -1.89 -5.59
N THR A 316 -5.94 -2.11 -6.90
CA THR A 316 -4.79 -2.29 -7.80
C THR A 316 -3.94 -1.02 -7.88
N ALA A 317 -4.58 0.15 -8.03
CA ALA A 317 -3.90 1.44 -8.07
C ALA A 317 -3.17 1.74 -6.75
N ALA A 318 -3.75 1.41 -5.60
CA ALA A 318 -3.13 1.62 -4.29
C ALA A 318 -1.84 0.80 -4.12
N ILE A 319 -1.87 -0.50 -4.47
CA ILE A 319 -0.68 -1.36 -4.44
C ILE A 319 0.38 -0.81 -5.40
N THR A 320 0.00 -0.51 -6.64
CA THR A 320 0.93 -0.01 -7.66
C THR A 320 1.56 1.31 -7.26
N LEU A 321 0.76 2.26 -6.76
CA LEU A 321 1.26 3.57 -6.31
C LEU A 321 2.25 3.41 -5.16
N GLN A 322 1.97 2.53 -4.20
CA GLN A 322 2.87 2.26 -3.08
C GLN A 322 4.20 1.66 -3.55
N VAL A 323 4.16 0.72 -4.49
CA VAL A 323 5.35 0.13 -5.13
C VAL A 323 6.16 1.21 -5.84
N CYS A 324 5.51 1.98 -6.72
CA CYS A 324 6.20 3.04 -7.49
C CYS A 324 6.84 4.09 -6.57
N VAL A 325 6.14 4.54 -5.53
CA VAL A 325 6.68 5.54 -4.59
C VAL A 325 7.84 4.97 -3.80
N ASN A 326 7.75 3.74 -3.23
CA ASN A 326 8.85 3.15 -2.48
C ASN A 326 10.09 2.96 -3.35
N MET A 327 9.94 2.39 -4.55
CA MET A 327 11.05 2.18 -5.47
C MET A 327 11.68 3.50 -5.94
N ALA A 328 10.85 4.51 -6.22
CA ALA A 328 11.34 5.84 -6.60
C ALA A 328 12.12 6.53 -5.47
N VAL A 329 11.66 6.38 -4.21
CA VAL A 329 12.40 6.87 -3.04
C VAL A 329 13.74 6.15 -2.90
N ALA A 330 13.76 4.82 -3.01
CA ALA A 330 14.98 4.03 -2.90
C ALA A 330 16.00 4.37 -4.01
N LEU A 331 15.53 4.70 -5.21
CA LEU A 331 16.37 5.15 -6.34
C LEU A 331 16.75 6.63 -6.27
N GLY A 332 16.34 7.37 -5.23
CA GLY A 332 16.60 8.81 -5.12
C GLY A 332 15.83 9.67 -6.14
N LEU A 333 14.71 9.16 -6.69
CA LEU A 333 13.84 9.89 -7.63
C LEU A 333 12.72 10.67 -6.93
N LEU A 334 12.48 10.38 -5.65
CA LEU A 334 11.53 11.07 -4.78
C LEU A 334 12.17 11.33 -3.41
N PRO A 335 11.72 12.37 -2.67
CA PRO A 335 12.18 12.62 -1.31
C PRO A 335 11.94 11.44 -0.39
N THR A 336 12.83 11.24 0.59
CA THR A 336 12.75 10.12 1.54
C THR A 336 11.42 10.10 2.27
N LYS A 337 10.76 8.94 2.21
CA LYS A 337 9.49 8.66 2.85
C LYS A 337 9.46 7.21 3.33
N GLY A 338 9.06 7.03 4.60
CA GLY A 338 8.83 5.72 5.19
C GLY A 338 7.54 5.09 4.65
N LEU A 339 7.63 4.34 3.57
CA LEU A 339 6.56 3.51 3.01
C LEU A 339 7.08 2.10 2.80
N ALA A 340 6.43 1.14 3.45
CA ALA A 340 6.74 -0.26 3.23
C ALA A 340 6.48 -0.68 1.77
N LEU A 341 7.41 -1.42 1.15
CA LEU A 341 7.19 -2.03 -0.16
C LEU A 341 6.22 -3.22 -0.01
N PRO A 342 5.05 -3.22 -0.68
CA PRO A 342 4.03 -4.26 -0.54
C PRO A 342 4.61 -5.67 -0.68
N PHE A 343 4.23 -6.57 0.22
CA PHE A 343 4.66 -7.99 0.29
C PHE A 343 6.13 -8.24 0.63
N LEU A 344 7.04 -7.29 0.41
CA LEU A 344 8.49 -7.45 0.60
C LEU A 344 8.98 -6.87 1.93
N SER A 345 8.58 -5.63 2.26
CA SER A 345 9.05 -4.95 3.49
C SER A 345 8.51 -5.59 4.76
N TYR A 346 9.27 -5.45 5.83
CA TYR A 346 8.77 -5.70 7.17
C TYR A 346 7.69 -4.66 7.54
N GLY A 347 6.47 -5.15 7.79
CA GLY A 347 5.34 -4.28 8.13
C GLY A 347 4.05 -5.07 8.26
N GLY A 348 3.71 -5.50 9.48
CA GLY A 348 2.57 -6.39 9.72
C GLY A 348 1.23 -5.85 9.20
N SER A 349 0.91 -4.58 9.51
CA SER A 349 -0.34 -3.96 9.04
C SER A 349 -0.39 -3.81 7.53
N SER A 350 0.70 -3.34 6.92
CA SER A 350 0.78 -3.15 5.46
C SER A 350 0.66 -4.48 4.73
N LEU A 351 1.41 -5.51 5.18
CA LEU A 351 1.33 -6.85 4.60
C LEU A 351 -0.09 -7.42 4.69
N THR A 352 -0.71 -7.35 5.86
CA THR A 352 -2.07 -7.88 6.09
C THR A 352 -3.10 -7.17 5.22
N MET A 353 -3.05 -5.82 5.13
CA MET A 353 -3.99 -5.04 4.30
C MET A 353 -3.79 -5.27 2.80
N ASN A 354 -2.54 -5.40 2.34
CA ASN A 354 -2.27 -5.71 0.95
C ASN A 354 -2.71 -7.15 0.60
N MET A 355 -2.55 -8.13 1.51
CA MET A 355 -3.08 -9.48 1.34
C MET A 355 -4.61 -9.52 1.33
N ALA A 356 -5.28 -8.71 2.18
CA ALA A 356 -6.73 -8.52 2.11
C ALA A 356 -7.17 -7.97 0.75
N ALA A 357 -6.48 -6.96 0.23
CA ALA A 357 -6.74 -6.38 -1.08
C ALA A 357 -6.66 -7.42 -2.21
N ILE A 358 -5.64 -8.29 -2.19
CA ILE A 358 -5.51 -9.39 -3.15
C ILE A 358 -6.67 -10.39 -3.01
N GLY A 359 -7.06 -10.75 -1.78
CA GLY A 359 -8.22 -11.63 -1.53
C GLY A 359 -9.51 -11.06 -2.12
N ILE A 360 -9.75 -9.75 -1.94
CA ILE A 360 -10.91 -9.05 -2.51
C ILE A 360 -10.83 -9.02 -4.04
N LEU A 361 -9.67 -8.73 -4.63
CA LEU A 361 -9.47 -8.78 -6.08
C LEU A 361 -9.78 -10.16 -6.67
N MET A 362 -9.36 -11.23 -5.99
CA MET A 362 -9.68 -12.59 -6.41
C MET A 362 -11.18 -12.91 -6.30
N ASN A 363 -11.87 -12.37 -5.28
CA ASN A 363 -13.31 -12.52 -5.11
C ASN A 363 -14.07 -11.81 -6.26
N ILE A 364 -13.68 -10.57 -6.59
CA ILE A 364 -14.26 -9.80 -7.70
C ILE A 364 -14.05 -10.55 -9.04
N GLY A 365 -12.82 -11.01 -9.29
CA GLY A 365 -12.48 -11.73 -10.52
C GLY A 365 -13.27 -13.03 -10.69
N ARG A 366 -13.56 -13.74 -9.59
CA ARG A 366 -14.42 -14.93 -9.60
C ARG A 366 -15.87 -14.58 -9.96
N ALA A 367 -16.43 -13.56 -9.32
CA ALA A 367 -17.80 -13.13 -9.54
C ALA A 367 -18.05 -12.67 -11.00
N GLY A 368 -17.05 -12.04 -11.64
CA GLY A 368 -17.11 -11.67 -13.06
C GLY A 368 -16.96 -12.82 -14.03
N ALA A 369 -16.51 -14.00 -13.58
CA ALA A 369 -16.40 -15.20 -14.41
C ALA A 369 -17.62 -16.14 -14.32
N GLU A 370 -18.53 -15.92 -13.37
CA GLU A 370 -19.76 -16.69 -13.23
C GLU A 370 -20.87 -16.11 -14.13
N PRO A 371 -21.57 -16.93 -14.97
CA PRO A 371 -22.69 -16.45 -15.78
C PRO A 371 -23.78 -15.80 -14.91
N ALA A 372 -24.43 -14.75 -15.44
CA ALA A 372 -25.44 -13.96 -14.73
C ALA A 372 -26.61 -14.79 -14.17
N ASP A 373 -27.00 -15.85 -14.86
CA ASP A 373 -28.08 -16.75 -14.44
C ASP A 373 -27.79 -17.50 -13.14
N VAL A 374 -26.53 -17.85 -12.88
CA VAL A 374 -26.11 -18.54 -11.64
C VAL A 374 -26.07 -17.59 -10.46
N GLN A 375 -25.82 -16.31 -10.71
CA GLN A 375 -25.80 -15.28 -9.65
C GLN A 375 -27.22 -14.97 -9.14
N GLN A 376 -28.23 -14.95 -10.01
CA GLN A 376 -29.62 -14.69 -9.63
C GLN A 376 -30.24 -15.82 -8.80
N VAL A 377 -29.93 -17.08 -9.09
CA VAL A 377 -30.43 -18.24 -8.35
C VAL A 377 -29.88 -18.24 -6.91
N ALA A 378 -28.60 -17.90 -6.72
CA ALA A 378 -27.98 -17.85 -5.38
C ALA A 378 -28.50 -16.70 -4.49
N TYR A 379 -29.18 -15.70 -5.07
CA TYR A 379 -29.82 -14.59 -4.33
C TYR A 379 -31.29 -14.87 -3.98
N ALA A 380 -31.98 -15.71 -4.74
CA ALA A 380 -33.37 -16.09 -4.49
C ALA A 380 -33.50 -17.14 -3.36
N GLU A 381 -32.41 -17.83 -3.03
CA GLU A 381 -32.37 -18.86 -1.97
C GLU A 381 -31.87 -18.35 -0.61
N ARG A 382 -31.62 -17.06 -0.47
CA ARG A 382 -31.22 -16.39 0.80
C ARG A 382 -32.23 -15.33 1.23
#